data_8766b1779188779e09386dd78f2dae04
#
_entry.id   8766b1779188779e09386dd78f2dae04
#
_cell.length_a   1.000
_cell.length_b   1.000
_cell.length_c   1.000
_cell.angle_alpha   90.00
_cell.angle_beta   90.00
_cell.angle_gamma   90.00
#
_symmetry.space_group_name_H-M   'P 1'
#
loop_
_entity.id
_entity.type
_entity.pdbx_description
1 polymer ?
#
loop_
_entity_poly.entity_id
_entity_poly.type
_entity_poly.pdbx_seq_one_letter_code
_entity_poly.pdbx_strand_id
1 'polypeptide(L)'
;MVTLVQLDSSFFEEVFAAVNEPETLRLTATKKTFTESEIRDWLATRPGAPQRIDWAILHEGEYVGEVVLNELNEAKATMNLRIALAGPRVYGKGFGSEAIALAVDYGLETLGLSKITLEVLVDNPRAIGAYEKVGFIAGREFSEGKHRYLRMSINKFDRVLALAERKMAEYLDVQVWSFKWDNAKRRAGLCNYRDKTISISTYHAEVHSIDETMQVVLHEVAHALCGKDAGHGKQWLATAKSIGYRAEKFTGKEIATQFAPWVGLCPAGHEHFRYRKPTRALACGLCSRAFSKANLIEWRAR
;
A
#
# COMPACT_ATOMS: atom_id res chain seq x y z
N MET A 1 4.22 -12.61 -14.57
CA MET A 1 3.69 -11.29 -14.09
C MET A 1 2.33 -11.08 -14.75
N VAL A 2 1.33 -10.61 -14.00
CA VAL A 2 0.02 -10.27 -14.58
C VAL A 2 -0.07 -8.77 -14.87
N THR A 3 -0.98 -8.41 -15.79
CA THR A 3 -1.37 -7.03 -16.06
C THR A 3 -2.87 -6.87 -15.87
N LEU A 4 -3.30 -5.68 -15.46
CA LEU A 4 -4.70 -5.30 -15.35
C LEU A 4 -5.07 -4.38 -16.51
N VAL A 5 -6.11 -4.74 -17.25
CA VAL A 5 -6.66 -3.92 -18.33
C VAL A 5 -8.14 -3.67 -18.08
N GLN A 6 -8.68 -2.56 -18.60
CA GLN A 6 -10.10 -2.27 -18.46
C GLN A 6 -10.94 -3.45 -18.97
N LEU A 7 -11.88 -3.92 -18.16
CA LEU A 7 -12.83 -4.94 -18.56
C LEU A 7 -13.90 -4.31 -19.45
N ASP A 8 -14.09 -4.87 -20.64
CA ASP A 8 -15.11 -4.43 -21.61
C ASP A 8 -15.66 -5.60 -22.44
N SER A 9 -16.45 -5.28 -23.46
CA SER A 9 -17.13 -6.29 -24.31
C SER A 9 -16.18 -7.15 -25.14
N SER A 10 -14.91 -6.78 -25.27
CA SER A 10 -13.92 -7.60 -26.01
C SER A 10 -13.59 -8.91 -25.30
N PHE A 11 -13.83 -8.98 -23.98
CA PHE A 11 -13.60 -10.16 -23.14
C PHE A 11 -14.83 -11.06 -22.99
N PHE A 12 -15.82 -10.94 -23.89
CA PHE A 12 -17.10 -11.64 -23.70
C PHE A 12 -16.95 -13.15 -23.56
N GLU A 13 -16.23 -13.80 -24.48
CA GLU A 13 -16.10 -15.27 -24.51
C GLU A 13 -15.44 -15.82 -23.26
N GLU A 14 -14.36 -15.15 -22.81
CA GLU A 14 -13.59 -15.52 -21.62
C GLU A 14 -14.39 -15.31 -20.33
N VAL A 15 -15.06 -14.17 -20.22
CA VAL A 15 -15.90 -13.86 -19.05
C VAL A 15 -17.09 -14.80 -18.98
N PHE A 16 -17.79 -15.05 -20.09
CA PHE A 16 -18.94 -15.97 -20.15
C PHE A 16 -18.56 -17.38 -19.70
N ALA A 17 -17.42 -17.87 -20.15
CA ALA A 17 -16.90 -19.17 -19.73
C ALA A 17 -16.51 -19.15 -18.22
N ALA A 18 -15.85 -18.11 -17.74
CA ALA A 18 -15.35 -18.00 -16.37
C ALA A 18 -16.47 -17.87 -15.33
N VAL A 19 -17.48 -17.04 -15.59
CA VAL A 19 -18.58 -16.81 -14.63
C VAL A 19 -19.54 -18.02 -14.51
N ASN A 20 -19.57 -18.89 -15.50
CA ASN A 20 -20.39 -20.11 -15.52
C ASN A 20 -19.58 -21.36 -15.13
N GLU A 21 -18.30 -21.22 -14.84
CA GLU A 21 -17.46 -22.33 -14.40
C GLU A 21 -17.93 -22.81 -13.00
N PRO A 22 -18.18 -24.13 -12.79
CA PRO A 22 -18.80 -24.65 -11.56
C PRO A 22 -18.05 -24.28 -10.26
N GLU A 23 -16.73 -24.33 -10.27
CA GLU A 23 -15.94 -23.98 -9.08
C GLU A 23 -15.96 -22.46 -8.81
N THR A 24 -16.00 -21.64 -9.85
CA THR A 24 -16.19 -20.19 -9.73
C THR A 24 -17.52 -19.87 -9.08
N LEU A 25 -18.62 -20.47 -9.56
CA LEU A 25 -19.96 -20.33 -8.97
C LEU A 25 -19.98 -20.74 -7.49
N ARG A 26 -19.33 -21.87 -7.16
CA ARG A 26 -19.23 -22.35 -5.78
C ARG A 26 -18.47 -21.35 -4.88
N LEU A 27 -17.29 -20.90 -5.31
CA LEU A 27 -16.40 -20.03 -4.51
C LEU A 27 -16.91 -18.60 -4.38
N THR A 28 -17.75 -18.14 -5.31
CA THR A 28 -18.42 -16.82 -5.24
C THR A 28 -19.82 -16.90 -4.61
N ALA A 29 -20.25 -18.08 -4.14
CA ALA A 29 -21.60 -18.36 -3.65
C ALA A 29 -22.71 -17.94 -4.62
N THR A 30 -22.41 -17.96 -5.92
CA THR A 30 -23.35 -17.61 -7.00
C THR A 30 -24.32 -18.77 -7.25
N LYS A 31 -25.63 -18.48 -7.22
CA LYS A 31 -26.69 -19.51 -7.29
C LYS A 31 -27.23 -19.80 -8.67
N LYS A 32 -26.87 -19.02 -9.65
CA LYS A 32 -27.38 -19.17 -11.03
C LYS A 32 -26.25 -19.16 -12.04
N THR A 33 -26.50 -19.76 -13.20
CA THR A 33 -25.71 -19.56 -14.41
C THR A 33 -26.21 -18.31 -15.13
N PHE A 34 -25.35 -17.69 -15.91
CA PHE A 34 -25.65 -16.49 -16.67
C PHE A 34 -25.84 -16.84 -18.16
N THR A 35 -26.78 -16.17 -18.80
CA THR A 35 -26.97 -16.23 -20.25
C THR A 35 -26.00 -15.33 -20.99
N GLU A 36 -25.79 -15.55 -22.28
CA GLU A 36 -24.95 -14.69 -23.12
C GLU A 36 -25.44 -13.24 -23.12
N SER A 37 -26.77 -13.03 -23.27
CA SER A 37 -27.35 -11.68 -23.25
C SER A 37 -27.03 -10.95 -21.93
N GLU A 38 -27.21 -11.61 -20.78
CA GLU A 38 -26.92 -11.00 -19.47
C GLU A 38 -25.45 -10.56 -19.37
N ILE A 39 -24.52 -11.37 -19.88
CA ILE A 39 -23.08 -11.03 -19.80
C ILE A 39 -22.73 -9.94 -20.82
N ARG A 40 -23.28 -9.93 -22.03
CA ARG A 40 -23.09 -8.87 -23.03
C ARG A 40 -23.60 -7.53 -22.52
N ASP A 41 -24.81 -7.50 -21.98
CA ASP A 41 -25.41 -6.28 -21.41
C ASP A 41 -24.62 -5.77 -20.21
N TRP A 42 -24.15 -6.69 -19.34
CA TRP A 42 -23.33 -6.36 -18.20
C TRP A 42 -21.97 -5.78 -18.63
N LEU A 43 -21.24 -6.42 -19.53
CA LEU A 43 -19.95 -5.95 -20.04
C LEU A 43 -20.05 -4.58 -20.72
N ALA A 44 -21.11 -4.32 -21.49
CA ALA A 44 -21.35 -3.05 -22.15
C ALA A 44 -21.43 -1.86 -21.17
N THR A 45 -21.79 -2.12 -19.91
CA THR A 45 -21.91 -1.09 -18.85
C THR A 45 -20.64 -0.96 -17.98
N ARG A 46 -19.59 -1.77 -18.20
CA ARG A 46 -18.38 -1.74 -17.35
C ARG A 46 -17.50 -0.52 -17.58
N PRO A 47 -17.18 -0.14 -18.84
CA PRO A 47 -16.41 1.05 -19.08
C PRO A 47 -17.13 2.31 -18.56
N GLY A 48 -16.46 3.06 -17.67
CA GLY A 48 -17.02 4.28 -17.09
C GLY A 48 -18.15 4.10 -16.07
N ALA A 49 -18.39 2.88 -15.58
CA ALA A 49 -19.39 2.62 -14.56
C ALA A 49 -19.04 3.41 -13.28
N PRO A 50 -20.01 4.19 -12.71
CA PRO A 50 -19.75 4.97 -11.52
C PRO A 50 -19.49 4.07 -10.30
N GLN A 51 -18.66 4.54 -9.37
CA GLN A 51 -18.39 3.90 -8.08
C GLN A 51 -17.80 2.49 -8.17
N ARG A 52 -17.22 2.12 -9.34
CA ARG A 52 -16.54 0.84 -9.53
C ARG A 52 -15.50 0.90 -10.63
N ILE A 53 -14.55 0.01 -10.57
CA ILE A 53 -13.54 -0.21 -11.60
C ILE A 53 -13.37 -1.72 -11.76
N ASP A 54 -13.55 -2.20 -12.99
CA ASP A 54 -13.46 -3.60 -13.34
C ASP A 54 -12.26 -3.83 -14.26
N TRP A 55 -11.40 -4.77 -13.91
CA TRP A 55 -10.25 -5.15 -14.73
C TRP A 55 -10.29 -6.63 -15.11
N ALA A 56 -9.98 -6.91 -16.37
CA ALA A 56 -9.51 -8.21 -16.78
C ALA A 56 -8.06 -8.40 -16.30
N ILE A 57 -7.77 -9.59 -15.79
CA ILE A 57 -6.43 -10.01 -15.39
C ILE A 57 -5.84 -10.78 -16.57
N LEU A 58 -4.72 -10.28 -17.11
CA LEU A 58 -4.02 -10.94 -18.20
C LEU A 58 -2.67 -11.48 -17.75
N HIS A 59 -2.31 -12.67 -18.19
CA HIS A 59 -0.97 -13.24 -18.09
C HIS A 59 -0.48 -13.62 -19.48
N GLU A 60 0.63 -13.00 -19.93
CA GLU A 60 1.15 -13.18 -21.29
C GLU A 60 0.11 -12.93 -22.39
N GLY A 61 -0.80 -11.99 -22.14
CA GLY A 61 -1.88 -11.63 -23.07
C GLY A 61 -3.15 -12.51 -22.96
N GLU A 62 -3.10 -13.60 -22.23
CA GLU A 62 -4.26 -14.48 -22.01
C GLU A 62 -5.08 -14.06 -20.79
N TYR A 63 -6.41 -14.13 -20.91
CA TYR A 63 -7.33 -13.88 -19.81
C TYR A 63 -7.24 -14.99 -18.74
N VAL A 64 -6.99 -14.59 -17.50
CA VAL A 64 -6.88 -15.50 -16.35
C VAL A 64 -7.89 -15.18 -15.24
N GLY A 65 -8.70 -14.14 -15.40
CA GLY A 65 -9.74 -13.77 -14.45
C GLY A 65 -10.06 -12.28 -14.46
N GLU A 66 -10.78 -11.84 -13.44
CA GLU A 66 -11.16 -10.44 -13.24
C GLU A 66 -10.93 -10.01 -11.79
N VAL A 67 -10.62 -8.74 -11.58
CA VAL A 67 -10.55 -8.08 -10.26
C VAL A 67 -11.30 -6.76 -10.32
N VAL A 68 -12.01 -6.45 -9.24
CA VAL A 68 -12.94 -5.31 -9.19
C VAL A 68 -12.76 -4.57 -7.89
N LEU A 69 -12.72 -3.24 -7.96
CA LEU A 69 -13.02 -2.35 -6.85
C LEU A 69 -14.43 -1.78 -7.06
N ASN A 70 -15.33 -1.98 -6.10
CA ASN A 70 -16.72 -1.53 -6.20
C ASN A 70 -17.23 -0.98 -4.86
N GLU A 71 -18.49 -0.54 -4.82
CA GLU A 71 -19.17 -0.04 -3.63
C GLU A 71 -18.39 1.14 -3.00
N LEU A 72 -18.03 2.14 -3.83
CA LEU A 72 -17.36 3.35 -3.35
C LEU A 72 -18.21 4.05 -2.28
N ASN A 73 -17.64 4.19 -1.10
CA ASN A 73 -18.15 5.06 -0.05
C ASN A 73 -17.26 6.30 0.02
N GLU A 74 -17.69 7.39 -0.63
CA GLU A 74 -16.93 8.64 -0.71
C GLU A 74 -16.63 9.25 0.67
N ALA A 75 -17.63 9.23 1.58
CA ALA A 75 -17.49 9.83 2.91
C ALA A 75 -16.41 9.14 3.76
N LYS A 76 -16.15 7.87 3.51
CA LYS A 76 -15.12 7.07 4.22
C LYS A 76 -13.89 6.81 3.36
N ALA A 77 -13.90 7.19 2.09
CA ALA A 77 -12.90 6.84 1.10
C ALA A 77 -12.59 5.33 1.11
N THR A 78 -13.62 4.49 0.99
CA THR A 78 -13.47 3.04 1.02
C THR A 78 -14.14 2.38 -0.17
N MET A 79 -13.57 1.27 -0.63
CA MET A 79 -14.17 0.38 -1.64
C MET A 79 -14.09 -1.08 -1.18
N ASN A 80 -14.91 -1.92 -1.81
CA ASN A 80 -14.86 -3.36 -1.66
C ASN A 80 -14.10 -3.98 -2.83
N LEU A 81 -13.24 -4.98 -2.56
CA LEU A 81 -12.49 -5.73 -3.57
C LEU A 81 -13.16 -7.08 -3.81
N ARG A 82 -13.31 -7.44 -5.07
CA ARG A 82 -13.74 -8.77 -5.50
C ARG A 82 -12.77 -9.29 -6.56
N ILE A 83 -12.52 -10.59 -6.58
CA ILE A 83 -11.70 -11.26 -7.58
C ILE A 83 -12.29 -12.62 -7.91
N ALA A 84 -12.28 -12.96 -9.19
CA ALA A 84 -12.58 -14.29 -9.68
C ALA A 84 -11.54 -14.69 -10.73
N LEU A 85 -10.92 -15.86 -10.57
CA LEU A 85 -10.03 -16.42 -11.58
C LEU A 85 -10.80 -17.34 -12.53
N ALA A 86 -10.32 -17.46 -13.74
CA ALA A 86 -10.95 -18.19 -14.83
C ALA A 86 -10.90 -19.73 -14.68
N GLY A 87 -11.21 -20.24 -13.48
CA GLY A 87 -11.32 -21.65 -13.17
C GLY A 87 -10.02 -22.32 -12.72
N PRO A 88 -10.07 -23.64 -12.42
CA PRO A 88 -8.99 -24.39 -11.77
C PRO A 88 -7.65 -24.39 -12.53
N ARG A 89 -7.67 -24.25 -13.86
CA ARG A 89 -6.47 -24.25 -14.71
C ARG A 89 -5.46 -23.13 -14.38
N VAL A 90 -5.93 -22.03 -13.75
CA VAL A 90 -5.12 -20.86 -13.42
C VAL A 90 -4.89 -20.71 -11.92
N TYR A 91 -5.43 -21.60 -11.11
CA TYR A 91 -5.26 -21.57 -9.64
C TYR A 91 -3.85 -21.99 -9.22
N GLY A 92 -3.39 -21.47 -8.06
CA GLY A 92 -2.11 -21.84 -7.44
C GLY A 92 -0.86 -21.24 -8.11
N LYS A 93 -1.02 -20.49 -9.20
CA LYS A 93 0.09 -19.91 -9.98
C LYS A 93 0.52 -18.49 -9.51
N GLY A 94 -0.12 -17.96 -8.46
CA GLY A 94 0.19 -16.62 -7.93
C GLY A 94 -0.57 -15.47 -8.59
N PHE A 95 -1.27 -15.70 -9.72
CA PHE A 95 -1.96 -14.66 -10.48
C PHE A 95 -2.95 -13.85 -9.64
N GLY A 96 -3.72 -14.51 -8.76
CA GLY A 96 -4.66 -13.85 -7.88
C GLY A 96 -3.97 -12.88 -6.91
N SER A 97 -2.89 -13.30 -6.26
CA SER A 97 -2.14 -12.42 -5.33
C SER A 97 -1.50 -11.23 -6.06
N GLU A 98 -0.96 -11.44 -7.27
CA GLU A 98 -0.41 -10.35 -8.07
C GLU A 98 -1.50 -9.36 -8.49
N ALA A 99 -2.65 -9.83 -8.98
CA ALA A 99 -3.77 -8.98 -9.37
C ALA A 99 -4.37 -8.20 -8.20
N ILE A 100 -4.55 -8.85 -7.04
CA ILE A 100 -5.00 -8.20 -5.81
C ILE A 100 -4.02 -7.09 -5.41
N ALA A 101 -2.71 -7.35 -5.46
CA ALA A 101 -1.69 -6.36 -5.12
C ALA A 101 -1.78 -5.12 -6.02
N LEU A 102 -1.90 -5.31 -7.33
CA LEU A 102 -2.03 -4.21 -8.29
C LEU A 102 -3.32 -3.39 -8.05
N ALA A 103 -4.45 -4.05 -7.82
CA ALA A 103 -5.72 -3.37 -7.54
C ALA A 103 -5.69 -2.62 -6.21
N VAL A 104 -5.06 -3.18 -5.17
CA VAL A 104 -4.86 -2.54 -3.87
C VAL A 104 -3.97 -1.30 -4.00
N ASP A 105 -2.82 -1.44 -4.67
CA ASP A 105 -1.88 -0.33 -4.85
C ASP A 105 -2.55 0.81 -5.65
N TYR A 106 -3.32 0.49 -6.70
CA TYR A 106 -4.12 1.47 -7.43
C TYR A 106 -5.18 2.16 -6.54
N GLY A 107 -5.92 1.39 -5.75
CA GLY A 107 -6.94 1.93 -4.84
C GLY A 107 -6.36 2.87 -3.77
N LEU A 108 -5.27 2.47 -3.14
CA LEU A 108 -4.63 3.24 -2.07
C LEU A 108 -3.87 4.47 -2.59
N GLU A 109 -3.16 4.36 -3.72
CA GLU A 109 -2.25 5.39 -4.22
C GLU A 109 -2.89 6.30 -5.28
N THR A 110 -3.71 5.74 -6.19
CA THR A 110 -4.30 6.51 -7.30
C THR A 110 -5.66 7.08 -6.93
N LEU A 111 -6.52 6.27 -6.30
CA LEU A 111 -7.85 6.72 -5.85
C LEU A 111 -7.82 7.40 -4.47
N GLY A 112 -6.72 7.28 -3.72
CA GLY A 112 -6.59 7.85 -2.37
C GLY A 112 -7.50 7.19 -1.34
N LEU A 113 -7.84 5.91 -1.51
CA LEU A 113 -8.70 5.21 -0.57
C LEU A 113 -8.02 5.09 0.79
N SER A 114 -8.76 5.32 1.84
CA SER A 114 -8.30 5.09 3.22
C SER A 114 -8.25 3.61 3.57
N LYS A 115 -9.12 2.80 2.95
CA LYS A 115 -9.25 1.36 3.22
C LYS A 115 -9.94 0.63 2.07
N ILE A 116 -9.51 -0.59 1.83
CA ILE A 116 -10.17 -1.56 0.95
C ILE A 116 -10.65 -2.72 1.82
N THR A 117 -11.88 -3.18 1.60
CA THR A 117 -12.49 -4.30 2.31
C THR A 117 -12.81 -5.43 1.35
N LEU A 118 -12.98 -6.62 1.87
CA LEU A 118 -13.53 -7.76 1.13
C LEU A 118 -14.25 -8.72 2.08
N GLU A 119 -15.03 -9.61 1.48
CA GLU A 119 -15.66 -10.73 2.16
C GLU A 119 -15.31 -12.01 1.42
N VAL A 120 -14.88 -13.02 2.15
CA VAL A 120 -14.45 -14.30 1.60
C VAL A 120 -15.10 -15.45 2.37
N LEU A 121 -15.46 -16.52 1.67
CA LEU A 121 -15.96 -17.75 2.31
C LEU A 121 -14.88 -18.32 3.24
N VAL A 122 -15.27 -18.68 4.47
CA VAL A 122 -14.36 -19.26 5.46
C VAL A 122 -13.77 -20.59 4.98
N ASP A 123 -14.50 -21.32 4.14
CA ASP A 123 -14.07 -22.57 3.52
C ASP A 123 -13.25 -22.39 2.23
N ASN A 124 -12.76 -21.15 1.98
CA ASN A 124 -11.84 -20.87 0.88
C ASN A 124 -10.46 -20.42 1.41
N PRO A 125 -9.67 -21.32 2.06
CA PRO A 125 -8.38 -20.97 2.66
C PRO A 125 -7.36 -20.49 1.61
N ARG A 126 -7.48 -20.93 0.36
CA ARG A 126 -6.63 -20.47 -0.74
C ARG A 126 -6.79 -18.97 -1.00
N ALA A 127 -8.03 -18.47 -1.03
CA ALA A 127 -8.28 -17.05 -1.22
C ALA A 127 -7.85 -16.24 0.01
N ILE A 128 -8.17 -16.75 1.22
CA ILE A 128 -7.74 -16.12 2.48
C ILE A 128 -6.23 -15.93 2.50
N GLY A 129 -5.45 -17.00 2.22
CA GLY A 129 -3.99 -16.91 2.17
C GLY A 129 -3.46 -15.98 1.05
N ALA A 130 -4.18 -15.83 -0.08
CA ALA A 130 -3.83 -14.89 -1.13
C ALA A 130 -4.03 -13.44 -0.66
N TYR A 131 -5.09 -13.15 0.08
CA TYR A 131 -5.35 -11.83 0.66
C TYR A 131 -4.35 -11.48 1.78
N GLU A 132 -4.10 -12.40 2.70
CA GLU A 132 -3.09 -12.24 3.77
C GLU A 132 -1.71 -11.94 3.19
N LYS A 133 -1.30 -12.64 2.13
CA LYS A 133 -0.03 -12.42 1.44
C LYS A 133 0.11 -11.01 0.87
N VAL A 134 -0.99 -10.35 0.52
CA VAL A 134 -1.00 -8.95 0.06
C VAL A 134 -0.99 -7.96 1.23
N GLY A 135 -1.43 -8.40 2.42
CA GLY A 135 -1.46 -7.60 3.64
C GLY A 135 -2.87 -7.32 4.17
N PHE A 136 -3.90 -8.01 3.67
CA PHE A 136 -5.24 -7.94 4.27
C PHE A 136 -5.23 -8.53 5.67
N ILE A 137 -5.84 -7.82 6.61
CA ILE A 137 -6.00 -8.25 8.00
C ILE A 137 -7.38 -8.87 8.17
N ALA A 138 -7.42 -10.06 8.76
CA ALA A 138 -8.66 -10.74 9.10
C ALA A 138 -9.44 -9.97 10.18
N GLY A 139 -10.71 -9.81 9.96
CA GLY A 139 -11.64 -9.15 10.88
C GLY A 139 -12.68 -10.12 11.42
N ARG A 140 -13.95 -9.69 11.43
CA ARG A 140 -15.04 -10.47 11.97
C ARG A 140 -15.55 -11.51 10.97
N GLU A 141 -15.83 -12.73 11.46
CA GLU A 141 -16.68 -13.69 10.76
C GLU A 141 -18.17 -13.37 10.95
N PHE A 142 -18.97 -13.69 9.94
CA PHE A 142 -20.41 -13.58 10.00
C PHE A 142 -21.07 -14.65 9.11
N SER A 143 -22.37 -14.87 9.28
CA SER A 143 -23.14 -15.82 8.48
C SER A 143 -24.18 -15.11 7.65
N GLU A 144 -24.33 -15.52 6.39
CA GLU A 144 -25.39 -15.10 5.52
C GLU A 144 -26.00 -16.35 4.86
N GLY A 145 -27.27 -16.61 5.16
CA GLY A 145 -27.93 -17.86 4.78
C GLY A 145 -27.16 -19.07 5.35
N LYS A 146 -26.73 -19.97 4.47
CA LYS A 146 -25.96 -21.18 4.84
C LYS A 146 -24.45 -21.00 4.79
N HIS A 147 -23.97 -19.84 4.39
CA HIS A 147 -22.55 -19.59 4.20
C HIS A 147 -21.96 -18.78 5.36
N ARG A 148 -20.70 -19.07 5.70
CA ARG A 148 -19.90 -18.30 6.65
C ARG A 148 -18.86 -17.50 5.87
N TYR A 149 -18.74 -16.23 6.20
CA TYR A 149 -17.81 -15.30 5.58
C TYR A 149 -16.84 -14.73 6.61
N LEU A 150 -15.62 -14.50 6.16
CA LEU A 150 -14.61 -13.71 6.86
C LEU A 150 -14.53 -12.34 6.17
N ARG A 151 -14.74 -11.27 6.93
CA ARG A 151 -14.45 -9.93 6.46
C ARG A 151 -12.98 -9.62 6.66
N MET A 152 -12.31 -9.11 5.61
CA MET A 152 -10.93 -8.70 5.69
C MET A 152 -10.79 -7.25 5.21
N SER A 153 -9.75 -6.56 5.64
CA SER A 153 -9.47 -5.19 5.20
C SER A 153 -7.98 -4.90 5.11
N ILE A 154 -7.64 -3.92 4.30
CA ILE A 154 -6.28 -3.42 4.15
C ILE A 154 -6.30 -1.90 4.04
N ASN A 155 -5.35 -1.24 4.69
CA ASN A 155 -5.03 0.16 4.51
C ASN A 155 -3.56 0.30 4.06
N LYS A 156 -3.10 1.53 3.86
CA LYS A 156 -1.73 1.80 3.40
C LYS A 156 -0.66 1.25 4.36
N PHE A 157 -0.89 1.37 5.68
CA PHE A 157 0.06 0.88 6.68
C PHE A 157 0.16 -0.65 6.65
N ASP A 158 -0.98 -1.35 6.53
CA ASP A 158 -1.02 -2.81 6.41
C ASP A 158 -0.27 -3.26 5.15
N ARG A 159 -0.48 -2.53 4.03
CA ARG A 159 0.19 -2.84 2.76
C ARG A 159 1.71 -2.66 2.85
N VAL A 160 2.18 -1.56 3.42
CA VAL A 160 3.62 -1.31 3.63
C VAL A 160 4.21 -2.35 4.58
N LEU A 161 3.51 -2.69 5.67
CA LEU A 161 3.97 -3.72 6.62
C LEU A 161 4.21 -5.05 5.90
N ALA A 162 3.23 -5.54 5.14
CA ALA A 162 3.35 -6.81 4.40
C ALA A 162 4.51 -6.78 3.39
N LEU A 163 4.73 -5.65 2.70
CA LEU A 163 5.85 -5.48 1.78
C LEU A 163 7.19 -5.44 2.50
N ALA A 164 7.27 -4.75 3.64
CA ALA A 164 8.48 -4.62 4.44
C ALA A 164 8.90 -5.97 5.03
N GLU A 165 7.97 -6.71 5.63
CA GLU A 165 8.22 -8.04 6.18
C GLU A 165 8.68 -9.02 5.10
N ARG A 166 8.06 -8.99 3.91
CA ARG A 166 8.50 -9.80 2.77
C ARG A 166 9.91 -9.43 2.33
N LYS A 167 10.23 -8.12 2.22
CA LYS A 167 11.58 -7.68 1.85
C LYS A 167 12.62 -8.00 2.92
N MET A 168 12.27 -7.87 4.17
CA MET A 168 13.15 -8.29 5.26
C MET A 168 13.43 -9.79 5.22
N ALA A 169 12.41 -10.62 4.95
CA ALA A 169 12.57 -12.07 4.84
C ALA A 169 13.45 -12.51 3.66
N GLU A 170 13.54 -11.69 2.61
CA GLU A 170 14.46 -11.97 1.47
C GLU A 170 15.94 -11.79 1.85
N TYR A 171 16.25 -10.93 2.83
CA TYR A 171 17.63 -10.49 3.09
C TYR A 171 18.10 -10.66 4.54
N LEU A 172 17.19 -10.76 5.49
CA LEU A 172 17.50 -10.82 6.92
C LEU A 172 16.89 -12.08 7.55
N ASP A 173 17.49 -12.52 8.65
CA ASP A 173 16.91 -13.57 9.49
C ASP A 173 15.69 -13.01 10.26
N VAL A 174 14.50 -13.43 9.87
CA VAL A 174 13.22 -13.00 10.48
C VAL A 174 13.01 -13.52 11.91
N GLN A 175 13.82 -14.50 12.36
CA GLN A 175 13.81 -14.90 13.77
C GLN A 175 14.58 -13.90 14.65
N VAL A 176 15.42 -13.09 14.02
CA VAL A 176 16.29 -12.10 14.68
C VAL A 176 15.77 -10.69 14.47
N TRP A 177 15.44 -10.33 13.23
CA TRP A 177 15.02 -8.99 12.85
C TRP A 177 13.50 -8.85 12.75
N SER A 178 12.96 -7.74 13.27
CA SER A 178 11.53 -7.43 13.18
C SER A 178 11.28 -6.03 12.65
N PHE A 179 10.11 -5.84 12.01
CA PHE A 179 9.62 -4.53 11.59
C PHE A 179 8.81 -3.85 12.71
N LYS A 180 8.86 -2.52 12.78
CA LYS A 180 8.02 -1.72 13.69
C LYS A 180 7.61 -0.41 13.05
N TRP A 181 6.40 0.03 13.31
CA TRP A 181 6.01 1.42 13.13
C TRP A 181 6.51 2.26 14.32
N ASP A 182 6.97 3.49 14.05
CA ASP A 182 7.26 4.45 15.11
C ASP A 182 6.67 5.84 14.79
N ASN A 183 6.72 6.73 15.76
CA ASN A 183 6.17 8.08 15.65
C ASN A 183 7.27 9.15 15.56
N ALA A 184 8.38 8.84 14.90
CA ALA A 184 9.47 9.77 14.73
C ALA A 184 9.08 10.92 13.80
N LYS A 185 9.29 12.14 14.26
CA LYS A 185 8.90 13.36 13.52
C LYS A 185 10.03 13.95 12.67
N ARG A 186 11.25 13.44 12.81
CA ARG A 186 12.47 14.03 12.23
C ARG A 186 13.36 13.03 11.49
N ARG A 187 12.88 11.81 11.29
CA ARG A 187 13.50 10.76 10.48
C ARG A 187 12.43 9.89 9.82
N ALA A 188 12.73 9.34 8.68
CA ALA A 188 11.83 8.44 7.95
C ALA A 188 11.90 7.00 8.50
N GLY A 189 13.10 6.49 8.72
CA GLY A 189 13.36 5.15 9.22
C GLY A 189 14.45 5.09 10.28
N LEU A 190 14.69 3.91 10.83
CA LEU A 190 15.78 3.61 11.75
C LEU A 190 16.09 2.11 11.74
N CYS A 191 17.34 1.77 11.49
CA CYS A 191 17.91 0.45 11.79
C CYS A 191 18.46 0.44 13.23
N ASN A 192 17.79 -0.26 14.12
CA ASN A 192 18.23 -0.43 15.51
C ASN A 192 19.02 -1.73 15.66
N TYR A 193 20.33 -1.65 15.69
CA TYR A 193 21.23 -2.80 15.79
C TYR A 193 21.15 -3.53 17.12
N ARG A 194 20.83 -2.81 18.21
CA ARG A 194 20.72 -3.39 19.56
C ARG A 194 19.50 -4.29 19.65
N ASP A 195 18.35 -3.77 19.22
CA ASP A 195 17.06 -4.43 19.38
C ASP A 195 16.70 -5.26 18.13
N LYS A 196 17.58 -5.25 17.10
CA LYS A 196 17.36 -5.94 15.82
C LYS A 196 16.03 -5.57 15.19
N THR A 197 15.74 -4.27 15.14
CA THR A 197 14.49 -3.77 14.56
C THR A 197 14.75 -2.76 13.45
N ILE A 198 13.94 -2.85 12.40
CA ILE A 198 13.79 -1.81 11.41
C ILE A 198 12.48 -1.10 11.69
N SER A 199 12.51 0.22 11.85
CA SER A 199 11.30 1.00 12.07
C SER A 199 11.14 2.09 11.02
N ILE A 200 9.88 2.37 10.66
CA ILE A 200 9.48 3.43 9.75
C ILE A 200 8.51 4.36 10.49
N SER A 201 8.70 5.65 10.28
CA SER A 201 7.81 6.66 10.84
C SER A 201 6.42 6.61 10.22
N THR A 202 5.37 6.53 11.05
CA THR A 202 3.99 6.64 10.60
C THR A 202 3.72 7.98 9.90
N TYR A 203 4.32 9.08 10.40
CA TYR A 203 4.22 10.40 9.75
C TYR A 203 4.82 10.42 8.35
N HIS A 204 5.89 9.66 8.13
CA HIS A 204 6.48 9.51 6.79
C HIS A 204 5.53 8.74 5.88
N ALA A 205 5.12 7.55 6.29
CA ALA A 205 4.28 6.66 5.49
C ALA A 205 2.92 7.27 5.14
N GLU A 206 2.38 8.16 6.00
CA GLU A 206 1.10 8.82 5.76
C GLU A 206 1.14 9.74 4.53
N VAL A 207 2.26 10.43 4.30
CA VAL A 207 2.36 11.48 3.28
C VAL A 207 3.15 11.09 2.04
N HIS A 208 3.91 10.02 2.11
CA HIS A 208 4.69 9.49 0.98
C HIS A 208 4.01 8.26 0.39
N SER A 209 4.25 7.99 -0.88
CA SER A 209 3.73 6.79 -1.55
C SER A 209 4.23 5.49 -0.89
N ILE A 210 3.58 4.38 -1.19
CA ILE A 210 4.02 3.04 -0.78
C ILE A 210 5.46 2.81 -1.29
N ASP A 211 5.73 3.14 -2.55
CA ASP A 211 7.06 2.97 -3.15
C ASP A 211 8.13 3.81 -2.43
N GLU A 212 7.89 5.10 -2.19
CA GLU A 212 8.81 5.96 -1.44
C GLU A 212 9.06 5.44 -0.02
N THR A 213 8.01 4.98 0.65
CA THR A 213 8.13 4.37 1.99
C THR A 213 8.96 3.08 1.95
N MET A 214 8.78 2.26 0.90
CA MET A 214 9.58 1.06 0.71
C MET A 214 11.04 1.35 0.38
N GLN A 215 11.37 2.49 -0.25
CA GLN A 215 12.76 2.91 -0.41
C GLN A 215 13.43 3.17 0.95
N VAL A 216 12.71 3.74 1.91
CA VAL A 216 13.23 3.89 3.28
C VAL A 216 13.41 2.52 3.96
N VAL A 217 12.49 1.58 3.76
CA VAL A 217 12.67 0.21 4.26
C VAL A 217 13.94 -0.42 3.72
N LEU A 218 14.19 -0.33 2.40
CA LEU A 218 15.40 -0.86 1.77
C LEU A 218 16.67 -0.16 2.27
N HIS A 219 16.62 1.15 2.54
CA HIS A 219 17.70 1.90 3.17
C HIS A 219 18.09 1.28 4.53
N GLU A 220 17.10 1.04 5.39
CA GLU A 220 17.33 0.49 6.73
C GLU A 220 17.74 -1.00 6.67
N VAL A 221 17.23 -1.76 5.71
CA VAL A 221 17.68 -3.14 5.44
C VAL A 221 19.14 -3.16 5.03
N ALA A 222 19.58 -2.23 4.17
CA ALA A 222 20.98 -2.10 3.77
C ALA A 222 21.90 -1.82 4.98
N HIS A 223 21.45 -0.98 5.93
CA HIS A 223 22.17 -0.77 7.19
C HIS A 223 22.26 -2.06 8.00
N ALA A 224 21.18 -2.82 8.12
CA ALA A 224 21.17 -4.09 8.84
C ALA A 224 22.17 -5.10 8.25
N LEU A 225 22.30 -5.14 6.92
CA LEU A 225 23.21 -6.02 6.19
C LEU A 225 24.70 -5.59 6.33
N CYS A 226 24.96 -4.29 6.26
CA CYS A 226 26.32 -3.77 6.27
C CYS A 226 26.90 -3.61 7.69
N GLY A 227 26.06 -3.54 8.72
CA GLY A 227 26.46 -3.27 10.08
C GLY A 227 26.66 -1.77 10.37
N LYS A 228 26.79 -1.45 11.67
CA LYS A 228 26.77 -0.07 12.18
C LYS A 228 27.92 0.79 11.65
N ASP A 229 29.10 0.20 11.44
CA ASP A 229 30.31 0.94 11.11
C ASP A 229 30.40 1.34 9.64
N ALA A 230 29.57 0.76 8.77
CA ALA A 230 29.59 1.05 7.32
C ALA A 230 29.10 2.46 6.99
N GLY A 231 28.28 3.09 7.84
CA GLY A 231 27.63 4.37 7.58
C GLY A 231 26.92 4.35 6.21
N HIS A 232 27.02 5.43 5.43
CA HIS A 232 26.54 5.51 4.04
C HIS A 232 27.71 5.43 3.03
N GLY A 233 28.76 4.68 3.36
CA GLY A 233 29.94 4.53 2.52
C GLY A 233 29.69 3.71 1.24
N LYS A 234 30.76 3.46 0.49
CA LYS A 234 30.69 2.71 -0.79
C LYS A 234 30.07 1.32 -0.64
N GLN A 235 30.42 0.62 0.46
CA GLN A 235 29.88 -0.71 0.75
C GLN A 235 28.36 -0.66 0.96
N TRP A 236 27.89 0.26 1.80
CA TRP A 236 26.46 0.45 2.03
C TRP A 236 25.70 0.77 0.73
N LEU A 237 26.23 1.71 -0.08
CA LEU A 237 25.58 2.09 -1.34
C LEU A 237 25.50 0.90 -2.33
N ALA A 238 26.55 0.10 -2.41
CA ALA A 238 26.56 -1.10 -3.26
C ALA A 238 25.51 -2.13 -2.78
N THR A 239 25.45 -2.41 -1.48
CA THR A 239 24.45 -3.28 -0.87
C THR A 239 23.03 -2.73 -1.06
N ALA A 240 22.79 -1.46 -0.80
CA ALA A 240 21.49 -0.84 -0.98
C ALA A 240 20.99 -0.99 -2.43
N LYS A 241 21.84 -0.71 -3.41
CA LYS A 241 21.48 -0.89 -4.83
C LYS A 241 21.20 -2.35 -5.19
N SER A 242 21.96 -3.31 -4.65
CA SER A 242 21.75 -4.73 -4.96
C SER A 242 20.42 -5.28 -4.45
N ILE A 243 19.83 -4.67 -3.43
CA ILE A 243 18.51 -5.04 -2.89
C ILE A 243 17.34 -4.21 -3.46
N GLY A 244 17.63 -3.35 -4.46
CA GLY A 244 16.61 -2.56 -5.16
C GLY A 244 16.40 -1.13 -4.65
N TYR A 245 17.27 -0.63 -3.77
CA TYR A 245 17.27 0.79 -3.38
C TYR A 245 17.70 1.67 -4.55
N ARG A 246 16.92 2.70 -4.85
CA ARG A 246 17.15 3.58 -6.01
C ARG A 246 17.74 4.93 -5.66
N ALA A 247 17.28 5.58 -4.70
CA ALA A 247 17.68 6.81 -4.04
C ALA A 247 16.45 7.49 -3.44
N GLU A 248 16.59 8.04 -2.26
CA GLU A 248 15.55 8.86 -1.66
C GLU A 248 15.69 10.28 -2.16
N LYS A 249 14.59 10.87 -2.61
CA LYS A 249 14.52 12.33 -2.85
C LYS A 249 14.50 13.14 -1.54
N PHE A 250 14.88 12.52 -0.46
CA PHE A 250 14.56 12.86 0.91
C PHE A 250 15.77 13.44 1.63
N THR A 251 15.66 14.69 2.09
CA THR A 251 16.73 15.34 2.84
C THR A 251 16.64 15.11 4.37
N GLY A 252 15.60 14.43 4.84
CA GLY A 252 15.30 14.22 6.27
C GLY A 252 14.87 15.49 7.02
N LYS A 253 14.84 16.63 6.36
CA LYS A 253 14.43 17.91 6.97
C LYS A 253 12.95 18.22 6.77
N GLU A 254 12.31 17.55 5.80
CA GLU A 254 10.94 17.80 5.34
C GLU A 254 9.91 16.88 5.99
N ILE A 255 10.38 15.90 6.78
CA ILE A 255 9.51 14.88 7.38
C ILE A 255 8.57 15.52 8.38
N ALA A 256 7.29 15.26 8.19
CA ALA A 256 6.23 15.63 9.11
C ALA A 256 6.09 17.14 9.40
N THR A 257 6.61 18.04 8.53
CA THR A 257 6.44 19.49 8.72
C THR A 257 4.96 19.89 8.72
N GLN A 258 4.12 19.20 7.94
CA GLN A 258 2.67 19.41 7.92
C GLN A 258 1.96 19.09 9.25
N PHE A 259 2.56 18.26 10.10
CA PHE A 259 2.03 17.92 11.43
C PHE A 259 2.67 18.78 12.56
N ALA A 260 3.53 19.74 12.19
CA ALA A 260 4.13 20.62 13.18
C ALA A 260 3.07 21.58 13.73
N PRO A 261 2.80 21.59 15.05
CA PRO A 261 1.79 22.46 15.65
C PRO A 261 2.23 23.93 15.70
N TRP A 262 3.48 24.24 15.36
CA TRP A 262 4.03 25.59 15.33
C TRP A 262 4.68 25.87 13.98
N VAL A 263 4.16 26.90 13.30
CA VAL A 263 4.72 27.42 12.05
C VAL A 263 5.27 28.81 12.31
N GLY A 264 6.50 29.04 11.88
CA GLY A 264 7.18 30.31 12.00
C GLY A 264 7.50 30.89 10.62
N LEU A 265 7.35 32.19 10.45
CA LEU A 265 7.75 32.92 9.26
C LEU A 265 8.82 33.95 9.63
N CYS A 266 9.88 34.04 8.84
CA CYS A 266 10.81 35.18 8.93
C CYS A 266 10.38 36.33 7.99
N PRO A 267 10.90 37.54 8.14
CA PRO A 267 10.56 38.66 7.27
C PRO A 267 10.81 38.42 5.78
N ALA A 268 11.73 37.51 5.43
CA ALA A 268 12.00 37.11 4.06
C ALA A 268 11.07 35.98 3.55
N GLY A 269 10.05 35.58 4.33
CA GLY A 269 9.05 34.57 3.92
C GLY A 269 9.50 33.12 4.06
N HIS A 270 10.66 32.81 4.64
CA HIS A 270 11.06 31.42 4.88
C HIS A 270 10.22 30.82 6.00
N GLU A 271 9.65 29.62 5.74
CA GLU A 271 8.89 28.86 6.71
C GLU A 271 9.80 28.03 7.61
N HIS A 272 9.41 27.95 8.88
CA HIS A 272 10.08 27.17 9.92
C HIS A 272 9.04 26.38 10.71
N PHE A 273 9.39 25.16 11.12
CA PHE A 273 8.48 24.25 11.78
C PHE A 273 9.02 23.78 13.12
N ARG A 274 8.16 23.70 14.14
CA ARG A 274 8.50 23.21 15.49
C ARG A 274 7.38 22.36 16.06
N TYR A 275 7.77 21.29 16.77
CA TYR A 275 6.84 20.39 17.46
C TYR A 275 6.59 20.78 18.92
N ARG A 276 7.35 21.76 19.41
CA ARG A 276 7.15 22.38 20.73
C ARG A 276 7.15 23.89 20.56
N LYS A 277 6.36 24.56 21.38
CA LYS A 277 6.34 26.04 21.40
C LYS A 277 7.76 26.56 21.62
N PRO A 278 8.28 27.43 20.76
CA PRO A 278 9.55 28.07 21.00
C PRO A 278 9.48 28.95 22.26
N THR A 279 10.44 28.76 23.16
CA THR A 279 10.52 29.49 24.45
C THR A 279 11.49 30.67 24.39
N ARG A 280 12.23 30.79 23.29
CA ARG A 280 13.18 31.87 23.04
C ARG A 280 13.04 32.42 21.64
N ALA A 281 13.52 33.66 21.43
CA ALA A 281 13.61 34.24 20.09
C ALA A 281 14.57 33.42 19.22
N LEU A 282 14.08 33.06 18.01
CA LEU A 282 14.88 32.35 17.02
C LEU A 282 14.97 33.19 15.75
N ALA A 283 16.17 33.26 15.17
CA ALA A 283 16.40 33.93 13.88
C ALA A 283 16.53 32.90 12.76
N CYS A 284 16.18 33.32 11.55
CA CYS A 284 16.22 32.48 10.35
C CYS A 284 17.66 32.20 9.91
N GLY A 285 18.07 30.92 9.99
CA GLY A 285 19.40 30.48 9.54
C GLY A 285 19.56 30.45 8.01
N LEU A 286 18.47 30.54 7.26
CA LEU A 286 18.51 30.66 5.79
C LEU A 286 18.85 32.10 5.36
N CYS A 287 18.44 33.11 6.16
CA CYS A 287 18.75 34.50 5.90
C CYS A 287 20.17 34.87 6.37
N SER A 288 20.63 34.30 7.47
CA SER A 288 21.97 34.57 8.01
C SER A 288 22.44 33.42 8.90
N ARG A 289 23.73 33.08 8.81
CA ARG A 289 24.35 32.07 9.70
C ARG A 289 24.48 32.58 11.15
N ALA A 290 24.61 33.89 11.33
CA ALA A 290 24.65 34.52 12.65
C ALA A 290 23.26 34.95 13.10
N PHE A 291 23.01 34.95 14.40
CA PHE A 291 21.77 35.48 14.97
C PHE A 291 21.62 36.96 14.61
N SER A 292 20.46 37.30 14.02
CA SER A 292 20.12 38.68 13.68
C SER A 292 18.70 38.99 14.10
N LYS A 293 18.50 40.11 14.80
CA LYS A 293 17.13 40.57 15.14
C LYS A 293 16.29 40.94 13.92
N ALA A 294 16.91 41.32 12.81
CA ALA A 294 16.22 41.59 11.53
C ALA A 294 15.60 40.33 10.89
N ASN A 295 16.07 39.14 11.30
CA ASN A 295 15.62 37.86 10.75
C ASN A 295 14.87 37.01 11.80
N LEU A 296 14.26 37.64 12.79
CA LEU A 296 13.46 36.93 13.80
C LEU A 296 12.28 36.20 13.16
N ILE A 297 12.02 35.02 13.67
CA ILE A 297 10.93 34.17 13.21
C ILE A 297 9.72 34.44 14.12
N GLU A 298 8.62 34.84 13.49
CA GLU A 298 7.31 34.94 14.14
C GLU A 298 6.61 33.60 14.14
N TRP A 299 6.23 33.13 15.35
CA TRP A 299 5.64 31.79 15.53
C TRP A 299 4.14 31.89 15.80
N ARG A 300 3.38 31.07 15.03
CA ARG A 300 1.94 30.87 15.26
C ARG A 300 1.61 29.40 15.48
N ALA A 301 0.59 29.12 16.27
CA ALA A 301 -0.02 27.80 16.34
C ALA A 301 -0.78 27.53 15.03
N ARG A 302 -0.76 26.27 14.62
CA ARG A 302 -1.50 25.79 13.42
C ARG A 302 -2.87 25.31 13.83
#